data_e1713fe1afa1476c3b92e64db2cfc813
#
_entry.id   e1713fe1afa1476c3b92e64db2cfc813
#
_cell.length_a   1.000
_cell.length_b   1.000
_cell.length_c   1.000
_cell.angle_alpha   90.00
_cell.angle_beta   90.00
_cell.angle_gamma   90.00
#
_symmetry.space_group_name_H-M   'P 1'
#
loop_
_entity.id
_entity.type
_entity.pdbx_description
1 polymer ?
#
loop_
_entity_poly.entity_id
_entity_poly.type
_entity_poly.pdbx_seq_one_letter_code
_entity_poly.pdbx_strand_id
1 'polypeptide(L)' 'MKKAVFKTNINCSSCVAKVTPFLEGADSVENWEVDTANKEKLLTVEGHALNVEEVMTQVKEAGYTIEKKARGLRGLFG' A
#
# COMPACT_ATOMS: atom_id res chain seq x y z
N MET A 1 -7.51 13.02 6.77
CA MET A 1 -6.86 12.24 5.69
C MET A 1 -7.13 10.77 5.90
N LYS A 2 -7.48 10.05 4.86
CA LYS A 2 -7.73 8.63 4.96
C LYS A 2 -6.42 7.86 4.89
N LYS A 3 -6.39 6.70 5.53
CA LYS A 3 -5.20 5.89 5.61
C LYS A 3 -5.58 4.42 5.45
N ALA A 4 -4.78 3.68 4.73
CA ALA A 4 -4.99 2.24 4.55
C ALA A 4 -3.66 1.51 4.63
N VAL A 5 -3.71 0.29 5.13
CA VAL A 5 -2.53 -0.55 5.28
C VAL A 5 -2.77 -1.84 4.51
N PHE A 6 -1.78 -2.28 3.76
CA PHE A 6 -1.86 -3.48 2.93
C PHE A 6 -0.70 -4.40 3.22
N LYS A 7 -0.94 -5.69 3.10
CA LYS A 7 0.09 -6.71 3.16
C LYS A 7 0.57 -6.95 1.73
N THR A 8 1.88 -6.91 1.51
CA THR A 8 2.44 -7.05 0.17
C THR A 8 3.64 -7.97 0.17
N ASN A 9 4.23 -8.19 -0.99
CA ASN A 9 5.50 -8.86 -1.11
C ASN A 9 6.62 -7.93 -1.60
N ILE A 10 6.47 -6.64 -1.35
CA ILE A 10 7.50 -5.65 -1.68
C ILE A 10 8.58 -5.74 -0.61
N ASN A 11 9.61 -6.52 -0.87
CA ASN A 11 10.51 -6.95 0.21
C ASN A 11 11.95 -6.42 0.12
N CYS A 12 12.23 -5.48 -0.74
CA CYS A 12 13.56 -4.88 -0.78
C CYS A 12 13.50 -3.48 -1.36
N SER A 13 14.60 -2.74 -1.23
CA SER A 13 14.61 -1.37 -1.69
C SER A 13 14.49 -1.24 -3.21
N SER A 14 15.00 -2.22 -3.97
CA SER A 14 14.79 -2.20 -5.42
C SER A 14 13.32 -2.39 -5.75
N CYS A 15 12.62 -3.21 -5.00
CA CYS A 15 11.19 -3.41 -5.19
C CYS A 15 10.42 -2.13 -4.88
N VAL A 16 10.81 -1.45 -3.81
CA VAL A 16 10.19 -0.17 -3.46
C VAL A 16 10.40 0.83 -4.60
N ALA A 17 11.61 0.89 -5.14
CA ALA A 17 11.91 1.78 -6.25
C ALA A 17 11.06 1.45 -7.47
N LYS A 18 10.78 0.17 -7.68
CA LYS A 18 10.00 -0.27 -8.83
C LYS A 18 8.53 0.14 -8.72
N VAL A 19 7.96 0.11 -7.52
CA VAL A 19 6.57 0.51 -7.35
C VAL A 19 6.40 2.02 -7.22
N THR A 20 7.48 2.76 -6.98
CA THR A 20 7.40 4.20 -6.78
C THR A 20 6.66 4.92 -7.91
N PRO A 21 6.98 4.72 -9.19
CA PRO A 21 6.26 5.44 -10.24
C PRO A 21 4.79 5.05 -10.31
N PHE A 22 4.47 3.83 -9.94
CA PHE A 22 3.07 3.40 -9.94
C PHE A 22 2.28 4.07 -8.83
N LEU A 23 2.84 4.13 -7.64
CA LEU A 23 2.15 4.74 -6.51
C LEU A 23 2.10 6.26 -6.63
N GLU A 24 3.15 6.86 -7.17
CA GLU A 24 3.15 8.29 -7.37
C GLU A 24 2.22 8.72 -8.49
N GLY A 25 1.91 7.80 -9.39
CA GLY A 25 0.93 8.07 -10.42
C GLY A 25 -0.51 7.88 -9.96
N ALA A 26 -0.72 7.38 -8.76
CA ALA A 26 -2.06 7.17 -8.23
C ALA A 26 -2.55 8.48 -7.62
N ASP A 27 -3.49 9.13 -8.28
CA ASP A 27 -3.94 10.46 -7.90
C ASP A 27 -4.53 10.52 -6.52
N SER A 28 -5.11 9.44 -6.04
CA SER A 28 -5.72 9.42 -4.71
C SER A 28 -4.71 9.25 -3.59
N VAL A 29 -3.47 8.92 -3.90
CA VAL A 29 -2.44 8.67 -2.89
C VAL A 29 -1.58 9.91 -2.72
N GLU A 30 -1.58 10.50 -1.54
CA GLU A 30 -0.75 11.67 -1.26
C GLU A 30 0.56 11.29 -0.61
N ASN A 31 0.53 10.27 0.24
CA ASN A 31 1.73 9.77 0.89
C ASN A 31 1.67 8.25 0.94
N TRP A 32 2.83 7.61 0.91
CA TRP A 32 2.89 6.17 1.04
C TRP A 32 4.24 5.75 1.60
N GLU A 33 4.26 4.58 2.21
CA GLU A 33 5.48 4.06 2.81
C GLU A 33 5.41 2.53 2.84
N VAL A 34 6.53 1.86 2.62
CA VAL A 34 6.60 0.40 2.71
C VAL A 34 7.54 0.03 3.85
N ASP A 35 7.05 -0.76 4.78
CA ASP A 35 7.86 -1.26 5.89
C ASP A 35 8.46 -2.59 5.48
N THR A 36 9.63 -2.55 4.87
CA THR A 36 10.29 -3.77 4.38
C THR A 36 10.90 -4.59 5.50
N ALA A 37 11.03 -4.02 6.69
CA ALA A 37 11.53 -4.76 7.84
C ALA A 37 10.45 -5.65 8.45
N ASN A 38 9.18 -5.37 8.18
CA ASN A 38 8.08 -6.18 8.65
C ASN A 38 7.96 -7.42 7.77
N LYS A 39 7.73 -8.59 8.36
CA LYS A 39 7.64 -9.80 7.56
C LYS A 39 6.43 -9.79 6.63
N GLU A 40 5.44 -8.98 6.90
CA GLU A 40 4.29 -8.84 6.01
C GLU A 40 4.49 -7.74 4.98
N LYS A 41 5.62 -7.04 5.02
CA LYS A 41 5.96 -5.99 4.05
C LYS A 41 4.79 -5.02 3.88
N LEU A 42 4.44 -4.36 4.98
CA LEU A 42 3.24 -3.53 5.01
C LEU A 42 3.41 -2.25 4.20
N LEU A 43 2.45 -2.00 3.34
CA LEU A 43 2.37 -0.75 2.59
C LEU A 43 1.29 0.11 3.25
N THR A 44 1.67 1.30 3.68
CA THR A 44 0.73 2.27 4.24
C THR A 44 0.56 3.40 3.23
N VAL A 45 -0.68 3.75 2.93
CA VAL A 45 -0.99 4.85 2.01
C VAL A 45 -1.93 5.83 2.70
N GLU A 46 -1.82 7.09 2.33
CA GLU A 46 -2.66 8.15 2.88
C GLU A 46 -3.11 9.09 1.79
N GLY A 47 -4.31 9.63 1.93
CA GLY A 47 -4.80 10.64 1.01
C GLY A 47 -6.19 11.11 1.41
N HIS A 48 -6.57 12.32 1.02
CA HIS A 48 -7.88 12.86 1.34
C HIS A 48 -8.99 12.09 0.61
N ALA A 49 -8.76 11.74 -0.63
CA ALA A 49 -9.74 11.00 -1.42
C ALA A 49 -9.19 9.62 -1.77
N LEU A 50 -8.59 8.96 -0.81
CA LEU A 50 -7.89 7.70 -1.02
C LEU A 50 -8.80 6.65 -1.63
N ASN A 51 -8.37 6.07 -2.74
CA ASN A 51 -9.08 4.99 -3.42
C ASN A 51 -8.25 3.71 -3.27
N VAL A 52 -8.71 2.84 -2.40
CA VAL A 52 -8.01 1.60 -2.08
C VAL A 52 -7.85 0.73 -3.32
N GLU A 53 -8.86 0.69 -4.17
CA GLU A 53 -8.79 -0.15 -5.37
C GLU A 53 -7.76 0.36 -6.35
N GLU A 54 -7.59 1.66 -6.45
CA GLU A 54 -6.56 2.23 -7.29
C GLU A 54 -5.18 1.80 -6.80
N VAL A 55 -4.96 1.85 -5.48
CA VAL A 55 -3.69 1.42 -4.90
C VAL A 55 -3.42 -0.04 -5.24
N MET A 56 -4.40 -0.89 -5.03
CA MET A 56 -4.24 -2.32 -5.30
C MET A 56 -3.94 -2.58 -6.77
N THR A 57 -4.63 -1.88 -7.65
CA THR A 57 -4.41 -2.03 -9.08
C THR A 57 -2.98 -1.62 -9.45
N GLN A 58 -2.52 -0.48 -8.92
CA GLN A 58 -1.18 0.00 -9.26
C GLN A 58 -0.10 -0.97 -8.78
N VAL A 59 -0.24 -1.52 -7.60
CA VAL A 59 0.75 -2.48 -7.09
C VAL A 59 0.74 -3.75 -7.93
N LYS A 60 -0.43 -4.23 -8.31
CA LYS A 60 -0.53 -5.42 -9.17
C LYS A 60 0.07 -5.16 -10.53
N GLU A 61 -0.13 -3.97 -11.08
CA GLU A 61 0.45 -3.60 -12.36
C GLU A 61 1.97 -3.59 -12.31
N ALA A 62 2.52 -3.25 -11.15
CA ALA A 62 3.96 -3.28 -10.95
C ALA A 62 4.50 -4.71 -10.82
N GLY A 63 3.63 -5.71 -10.72
CA GLY A 63 4.04 -7.09 -10.65
C GLY A 63 4.16 -7.66 -9.24
N TYR A 64 3.52 -7.01 -8.26
CA TYR A 64 3.58 -7.47 -6.87
C TYR A 64 2.22 -7.91 -6.38
N THR A 65 2.18 -8.62 -5.26
CA THR A 65 0.92 -9.02 -4.64
C THR A 65 0.54 -8.01 -3.57
N ILE A 66 -0.74 -7.85 -3.32
CA ILE A 66 -1.24 -6.92 -2.33
C ILE A 66 -2.57 -7.42 -1.79
N GLU A 67 -2.75 -7.31 -0.47
CA GLU A 67 -3.99 -7.66 0.20
C GLU A 67 -4.31 -6.59 1.22
N LYS A 68 -5.59 -6.26 1.38
CA LYS A 68 -5.99 -5.36 2.44
C LYS A 68 -5.70 -5.98 3.79
N LYS A 69 -5.11 -5.19 4.68
CA LYS A 69 -4.92 -5.60 6.06
C LYS A 69 -6.14 -5.18 6.85
N ALA A 70 -7.19 -5.99 6.68
CA ALA A 70 -8.47 -5.62 7.17
C ALA A 70 -8.54 -5.52 8.64
N ARG A 71 -7.79 -6.31 9.34
CA ARG A 71 -7.94 -6.31 10.68
C ARG A 71 -7.62 -5.04 11.24
N GLY A 72 -6.84 -4.35 10.66
CA GLY A 72 -6.59 -3.13 11.22
C GLY A 72 -7.79 -2.45 11.64
N LEU A 73 -8.83 -2.87 11.21
CA LEU A 73 -9.95 -2.29 11.58
C LEU A 73 -10.53 -2.79 12.63
N ARG A 74 -10.44 -3.57 12.70
CA ARG A 74 -11.15 -3.96 13.57
C ARG A 74 -10.87 -3.95 14.63
N GLY A 75 -10.21 -4.12 14.55
CA GLY A 75 -9.96 -4.09 15.62
C GLY A 75 -10.72 -3.27 16.31
N LEU A 76 -11.04 -3.17 16.08
CA LEU A 76 -11.58 -2.58 16.49
C LEU A 76 -12.67 -2.76 16.65
N PHE A 77 -13.07 -3.12 16.33
CA PHE A 77 -13.87 -3.31 16.35
C PHE A 77 -14.11 -3.97 16.35
N GLY A 78 -13.84 -4.29 16.38
CA GLY A 78 -14.03 -4.80 16.38
C GLY A 78 -14.16 -4.97 16.23
#